data_a5699e0c40e1fffde47fa5367f24e239
#
_entry.id   a5699e0c40e1fffde47fa5367f24e239
#
_cell.length_a   1.000
_cell.length_b   1.000
_cell.length_c   1.000
_cell.angle_alpha   90.00
_cell.angle_beta   90.00
_cell.angle_gamma   90.00
#
_symmetry.space_group_name_H-M   'P 1'
#
loop_
_entity.id
_entity.type
_entity.pdbx_description
1 polymer ?
#
loop_
_entity_poly.entity_id
_entity_poly.type
_entity_poly.pdbx_seq_one_letter_code
_entity_poly.pdbx_strand_id
1 'polypeptide(L)'
;MSKRDTDTGDVIAQMVLPSLERGGYECTKRTGVGWRPAGGKYIVDAIAIKGDQKVLVSLKWQQVGGTAEQKIPYEVVCMLKALKNNQGTYSKAYVVLGGEGWTMRNFYVEGGLDEYLQGTENIKIVTFENFIFLANKGIL
;
A
#
# COMPACT_ATOMS: atom_id res chain seq x y z
N MET A 1 -2.77 16.70 -14.65
CA MET A 1 -2.35 15.82 -15.55
C MET A 1 -2.01 14.46 -15.00
N SER A 2 -2.19 13.51 -15.76
CA SER A 2 -2.22 12.14 -15.32
C SER A 2 -0.86 11.42 -15.41
N LYS A 3 0.19 12.16 -15.69
CA LYS A 3 1.47 11.51 -15.93
C LYS A 3 1.95 10.71 -14.72
N ARG A 4 1.76 11.27 -13.53
CA ARG A 4 2.15 10.58 -12.31
C ARG A 4 1.31 9.31 -12.11
N ASP A 5 0.00 9.42 -12.35
CA ASP A 5 -0.89 8.27 -12.23
C ASP A 5 -0.52 7.19 -13.24
N THR A 6 -0.16 7.61 -14.46
CA THR A 6 0.28 6.69 -15.49
C THR A 6 1.54 5.96 -15.05
N ASP A 7 2.50 6.69 -14.48
CA ASP A 7 3.75 6.08 -14.03
C ASP A 7 3.49 5.06 -12.92
N THR A 8 2.60 5.39 -11.98
CA THR A 8 2.25 4.46 -10.90
C THR A 8 1.57 3.22 -11.46
N GLY A 9 0.64 3.40 -12.41
CA GLY A 9 -0.03 2.28 -13.06
C GLY A 9 0.95 1.37 -13.78
N ASP A 10 1.94 1.95 -14.44
CA ASP A 10 2.96 1.16 -15.13
C ASP A 10 3.80 0.35 -14.13
N VAL A 11 4.18 0.96 -13.01
CA VAL A 11 4.95 0.24 -11.99
C VAL A 11 4.13 -0.92 -11.43
N ILE A 12 2.85 -0.71 -11.16
CA ILE A 12 1.98 -1.79 -10.70
C ILE A 12 1.96 -2.92 -11.72
N ALA A 13 1.71 -2.59 -13.00
CA ALA A 13 1.56 -3.61 -14.04
C ALA A 13 2.86 -4.34 -14.35
N GLN A 14 3.97 -3.63 -14.35
CA GLN A 14 5.23 -4.19 -14.85
C GLN A 14 6.12 -4.78 -13.76
N MET A 15 5.95 -4.37 -12.53
CA MET A 15 6.82 -4.81 -11.45
C MET A 15 6.08 -5.45 -10.29
N VAL A 16 5.01 -4.82 -9.82
CA VAL A 16 4.30 -5.31 -8.63
C VAL A 16 3.55 -6.60 -8.93
N LEU A 17 2.72 -6.59 -9.98
CA LEU A 17 1.92 -7.78 -10.30
C LEU A 17 2.78 -8.99 -10.62
N PRO A 18 3.83 -8.87 -11.47
CA PRO A 18 4.70 -10.03 -11.71
C PRO A 18 5.37 -10.56 -10.44
N SER A 19 5.78 -9.67 -9.53
CA SER A 19 6.39 -10.09 -8.28
C SER A 19 5.41 -10.86 -7.41
N LEU A 20 4.18 -10.39 -7.33
CA LEU A 20 3.14 -11.07 -6.57
C LEU A 20 2.86 -12.44 -7.17
N GLU A 21 2.77 -12.53 -8.49
CA GLU A 21 2.54 -13.81 -9.15
C GLU A 21 3.66 -14.80 -8.87
N ARG A 22 4.90 -14.34 -8.90
CA ARG A 22 6.04 -15.21 -8.58
C ARG A 22 5.96 -15.73 -7.14
N GLY A 23 5.40 -14.93 -6.25
CA GLY A 23 5.23 -15.34 -4.85
C GLY A 23 3.99 -16.18 -4.59
N GLY A 24 3.21 -16.49 -5.63
CA GLY A 24 2.04 -17.34 -5.49
C GLY A 24 0.74 -16.59 -5.19
N TYR A 25 0.72 -15.28 -5.36
CA TYR A 25 -0.48 -14.48 -5.14
C TYR A 25 -1.28 -14.32 -6.41
N GLU A 26 -2.60 -14.38 -6.26
CA GLU A 26 -3.51 -13.85 -7.27
C GLU A 26 -3.75 -12.39 -6.96
N CYS A 27 -3.97 -11.60 -8.00
CA CYS A 27 -4.05 -10.15 -7.82
C CYS A 27 -5.30 -9.57 -8.46
N THR A 28 -5.93 -8.65 -7.74
CA THR A 28 -6.98 -7.82 -8.29
C THR A 28 -6.44 -6.39 -8.33
N LYS A 29 -6.49 -5.76 -9.51
CA LYS A 29 -5.99 -4.39 -9.66
C LYS A 29 -7.05 -3.40 -9.24
N ARG A 30 -6.62 -2.24 -8.84
CA ARG A 30 -7.40 -1.02 -8.62
C ARG A 30 -8.83 -1.30 -8.18
N THR A 31 -8.98 -1.62 -6.91
CA THR A 31 -10.25 -2.09 -6.37
C THR A 31 -10.73 -1.19 -5.25
N GLY A 32 -12.02 -0.88 -5.25
CA GLY A 32 -12.67 -0.18 -4.15
C GLY A 32 -12.85 -1.10 -2.96
N VAL A 33 -12.45 -0.62 -1.78
CA VAL A 33 -12.51 -1.42 -0.56
C VAL A 33 -13.30 -0.70 0.55
N GLY A 34 -14.15 0.23 0.18
CA GLY A 34 -14.97 0.95 1.12
C GLY A 34 -14.91 2.44 0.90
N TRP A 35 -15.04 3.19 1.97
CA TRP A 35 -15.14 4.64 1.93
C TRP A 35 -14.04 5.26 2.78
N ARG A 36 -13.52 6.38 2.31
CA ARG A 36 -12.59 7.16 3.12
C ARG A 36 -13.31 7.79 4.30
N PRO A 37 -12.62 8.04 5.41
CA PRO A 37 -13.25 8.73 6.54
C PRO A 37 -13.83 10.09 6.16
N ALA A 38 -13.14 10.84 5.29
CA ALA A 38 -13.58 12.17 4.88
C ALA A 38 -14.56 12.14 3.70
N GLY A 39 -14.95 10.96 3.23
CA GLY A 39 -15.88 10.80 2.12
C GLY A 39 -15.20 10.38 0.84
N GLY A 40 -15.99 9.79 -0.05
CA GLY A 40 -15.49 9.25 -1.32
C GLY A 40 -15.02 7.82 -1.18
N LYS A 41 -14.99 7.12 -2.30
CA LYS A 41 -14.56 5.73 -2.33
C LYS A 41 -13.08 5.62 -2.02
N TYR A 42 -12.72 4.61 -1.24
CA TYR A 42 -11.32 4.28 -1.00
C TYR A 42 -10.91 3.17 -1.97
N ILE A 43 -9.97 3.49 -2.85
CA ILE A 43 -9.50 2.57 -3.89
C ILE A 43 -8.04 2.26 -3.62
N VAL A 44 -7.70 0.97 -3.56
CA VAL A 44 -6.31 0.55 -3.44
C VAL A 44 -5.78 0.14 -4.81
N ASP A 45 -4.46 0.14 -4.96
CA ASP A 45 -3.83 -0.16 -6.24
C ASP A 45 -3.91 -1.63 -6.59
N ALA A 46 -3.88 -2.50 -5.59
CA ALA A 46 -3.98 -3.94 -5.81
C ALA A 46 -4.42 -4.63 -4.54
N ILE A 47 -5.00 -5.81 -4.71
CA ILE A 47 -5.25 -6.74 -3.61
C ILE A 47 -4.54 -8.03 -3.97
N ALA A 48 -3.68 -8.50 -3.08
CA ALA A 48 -2.93 -9.74 -3.26
C ALA A 48 -3.61 -10.85 -2.45
N ILE A 49 -3.95 -11.94 -3.12
CA ILE A 49 -4.71 -13.03 -2.51
C ILE A 49 -3.89 -14.30 -2.55
N LYS A 50 -3.73 -14.93 -1.39
CA LYS A 50 -3.02 -16.21 -1.28
C LYS A 50 -3.66 -17.02 -0.17
N GLY A 51 -4.35 -18.10 -0.55
CA GLY A 51 -5.13 -18.85 0.42
C GLY A 51 -6.21 -17.97 1.02
N ASP A 52 -6.24 -17.91 2.33
CA ASP A 52 -7.22 -17.08 3.04
C ASP A 52 -6.75 -15.64 3.25
N GLN A 53 -5.51 -15.33 2.83
CA GLN A 53 -4.99 -13.98 3.00
C GLN A 53 -5.41 -13.08 1.86
N LYS A 54 -5.90 -11.89 2.21
CA LYS A 54 -6.15 -10.82 1.26
C LYS A 54 -5.45 -9.59 1.77
N VAL A 55 -4.45 -9.14 1.02
CA VAL A 55 -3.56 -8.07 1.42
C VAL A 55 -3.81 -6.86 0.54
N LEU A 56 -4.12 -5.73 1.17
CA LEU A 56 -4.31 -4.46 0.46
C LEU A 56 -2.96 -3.84 0.14
N VAL A 57 -2.80 -3.32 -1.06
CA VAL A 57 -1.55 -2.71 -1.49
C VAL A 57 -1.83 -1.33 -2.06
N SER A 58 -1.17 -0.31 -1.49
CA SER A 58 -1.24 1.05 -2.00
C SER A 58 0.18 1.53 -2.28
N LEU A 59 0.43 1.93 -3.51
CA LEU A 59 1.75 2.40 -3.94
C LEU A 59 1.75 3.91 -4.03
N LYS A 60 2.71 4.55 -3.37
CA LYS A 60 2.94 5.98 -3.45
C LYS A 60 4.31 6.22 -4.02
N TRP A 61 4.38 6.98 -5.11
CA TRP A 61 5.64 7.22 -5.80
C TRP A 61 6.00 8.70 -5.72
N GLN A 62 7.22 9.00 -5.25
CA GLN A 62 7.70 10.37 -5.18
C GLN A 62 9.16 10.39 -5.59
N GLN A 63 9.43 10.96 -6.76
CA GLN A 63 10.76 10.98 -7.33
C GLN A 63 11.58 12.16 -6.82
N VAL A 64 10.92 13.28 -6.57
CA VAL A 64 11.56 14.48 -6.01
C VAL A 64 10.74 14.93 -4.81
N GLY A 65 11.31 15.76 -3.97
CA GLY A 65 10.60 16.27 -2.80
C GLY A 65 9.28 16.91 -3.17
N GLY A 66 8.25 16.67 -2.36
CA GLY A 66 6.92 17.17 -2.64
C GLY A 66 5.94 16.83 -1.54
N THR A 67 4.66 16.83 -1.88
CA THR A 67 3.59 16.72 -0.90
C THR A 67 3.09 15.31 -0.67
N ALA A 68 3.62 14.32 -1.41
CA ALA A 68 3.15 12.93 -1.25
C ALA A 68 3.38 12.43 0.17
N GLU A 69 4.44 12.92 0.83
CA GLU A 69 4.75 12.48 2.19
C GLU A 69 3.65 12.83 3.18
N GLN A 70 2.97 13.94 2.95
CA GLN A 70 1.91 14.38 3.86
C GLN A 70 0.64 13.53 3.72
N LYS A 71 0.55 12.76 2.65
CA LYS A 71 -0.62 11.92 2.40
C LYS A 71 -0.52 10.55 3.06
N ILE A 72 0.66 10.18 3.55
CA ILE A 72 0.87 8.84 4.11
C ILE A 72 0.03 8.62 5.37
N PRO A 73 -0.02 9.54 6.33
CA PRO A 73 -0.86 9.30 7.52
C PRO A 73 -2.33 9.10 7.17
N TYR A 74 -2.86 9.87 6.23
CA TYR A 74 -4.26 9.70 5.83
C TYR A 74 -4.48 8.39 5.12
N GLU A 75 -3.52 7.95 4.31
CA GLU A 75 -3.61 6.64 3.66
C GLU A 75 -3.70 5.54 4.72
N VAL A 76 -2.90 5.63 5.78
CA VAL A 76 -2.95 4.65 6.87
C VAL A 76 -4.31 4.69 7.56
N VAL A 77 -4.87 5.88 7.77
CA VAL A 77 -6.20 6.01 8.38
C VAL A 77 -7.25 5.36 7.49
N CYS A 78 -7.17 5.54 6.17
CA CYS A 78 -8.08 4.87 5.24
C CYS A 78 -7.97 3.35 5.34
N MET A 79 -6.75 2.84 5.45
CA MET A 79 -6.53 1.40 5.61
C MET A 79 -7.07 0.87 6.92
N LEU A 80 -6.88 1.63 8.01
CA LEU A 80 -7.45 1.26 9.31
C LEU A 80 -8.95 1.08 9.19
N LYS A 81 -9.61 2.03 8.53
CA LYS A 81 -11.05 1.94 8.34
C LYS A 81 -11.43 0.73 7.49
N ALA A 82 -10.69 0.48 6.41
CA ALA A 82 -10.98 -0.65 5.52
C ALA A 82 -10.84 -1.98 6.25
N LEU A 83 -9.78 -2.14 7.03
CA LEU A 83 -9.57 -3.37 7.78
C LEU A 83 -10.64 -3.54 8.86
N LYS A 84 -11.00 -2.48 9.55
CA LYS A 84 -11.99 -2.53 10.62
C LYS A 84 -13.38 -2.86 10.08
N ASN A 85 -13.78 -2.21 8.99
CA ASN A 85 -15.14 -2.37 8.46
C ASN A 85 -15.33 -3.66 7.69
N ASN A 86 -14.24 -4.31 7.29
CA ASN A 86 -14.27 -5.56 6.54
C ASN A 86 -13.57 -6.67 7.32
N GLN A 87 -13.89 -6.77 8.60
CA GLN A 87 -13.25 -7.75 9.48
C GLN A 87 -13.37 -9.16 8.89
N GLY A 88 -12.25 -9.87 8.92
CA GLY A 88 -12.20 -11.21 8.39
C GLY A 88 -12.01 -11.28 6.89
N THR A 89 -12.13 -10.15 6.18
CA THR A 89 -11.93 -10.12 4.73
C THR A 89 -10.49 -9.80 4.37
N TYR A 90 -9.96 -8.71 4.93
CA TYR A 90 -8.58 -8.30 4.63
C TYR A 90 -7.72 -8.58 5.85
N SER A 91 -6.59 -9.25 5.63
CA SER A 91 -5.73 -9.65 6.74
C SER A 91 -4.63 -8.63 7.02
N LYS A 92 -4.25 -7.85 6.03
CA LYS A 92 -3.07 -6.98 6.14
C LYS A 92 -3.13 -5.91 5.06
N ALA A 93 -2.37 -4.84 5.25
CA ALA A 93 -2.27 -3.78 4.25
C ALA A 93 -0.84 -3.26 4.19
N TYR A 94 -0.41 -2.89 3.01
CA TYR A 94 0.91 -2.30 2.77
C TYR A 94 0.78 -0.95 2.10
N VAL A 95 1.47 0.05 2.66
CA VAL A 95 1.75 1.30 1.96
C VAL A 95 3.18 1.20 1.46
N VAL A 96 3.35 1.26 0.15
CA VAL A 96 4.63 1.02 -0.49
C VAL A 96 5.17 2.36 -0.99
N LEU A 97 6.37 2.72 -0.53
CA LEU A 97 6.99 3.99 -0.87
C LEU A 97 8.04 3.77 -1.95
N GLY A 98 7.78 4.28 -3.15
CA GLY A 98 8.70 4.19 -4.27
C GLY A 98 9.26 5.54 -4.66
N GLY A 99 10.40 5.52 -5.36
CA GLY A 99 11.06 6.75 -5.77
C GLY A 99 12.04 7.25 -4.73
N GLU A 100 12.87 8.21 -5.11
CA GLU A 100 13.97 8.68 -4.26
C GLU A 100 13.70 9.98 -3.54
N GLY A 101 12.51 10.56 -3.73
CA GLY A 101 12.21 11.90 -3.22
C GLY A 101 11.68 11.97 -1.79
N TRP A 102 11.77 10.89 -1.03
CA TRP A 102 11.19 10.83 0.31
C TRP A 102 12.17 11.34 1.35
N THR A 103 11.82 12.41 2.05
CA THR A 103 12.63 12.92 3.15
C THR A 103 12.23 12.25 4.47
N MET A 104 10.99 11.76 4.59
CA MET A 104 10.49 11.12 5.80
C MET A 104 10.43 9.60 5.67
N ARG A 105 11.13 9.02 4.71
CA ARG A 105 11.07 7.58 4.47
C ARG A 105 11.37 6.77 5.73
N ASN A 106 12.47 7.07 6.40
CA ASN A 106 12.88 6.29 7.55
C ASN A 106 11.86 6.40 8.68
N PHE A 107 11.33 7.59 8.90
CA PHE A 107 10.29 7.77 9.91
C PHE A 107 9.12 6.83 9.65
N TYR A 108 8.65 6.80 8.39
CA TYR A 108 7.50 5.97 8.06
C TYR A 108 7.81 4.48 8.12
N VAL A 109 8.91 4.05 7.51
CA VAL A 109 9.19 2.59 7.43
C VAL A 109 9.61 2.02 8.77
N GLU A 110 10.08 2.85 9.69
CA GLU A 110 10.48 2.39 11.02
C GLU A 110 9.33 2.41 12.01
N GLY A 111 8.11 2.67 11.54
CA GLY A 111 6.94 2.62 12.39
C GLY A 111 6.67 3.90 13.16
N GLY A 112 7.14 5.05 12.66
CA GLY A 112 6.96 6.32 13.36
C GLY A 112 5.52 6.69 13.61
N LEU A 113 4.60 6.24 12.76
CA LEU A 113 3.18 6.53 12.96
C LEU A 113 2.54 5.68 14.07
N ASP A 114 3.16 4.56 14.44
CA ASP A 114 2.58 3.67 15.44
C ASP A 114 2.42 4.35 16.80
N GLU A 115 3.23 5.36 17.06
CA GLU A 115 3.16 6.12 18.29
C GLU A 115 1.93 7.01 18.34
N TYR A 116 1.39 7.37 17.18
CA TYR A 116 0.32 8.35 17.07
C TYR A 116 -1.01 7.75 16.61
N LEU A 117 -1.00 6.57 16.02
CA LEU A 117 -2.19 5.91 15.50
C LEU A 117 -2.34 4.55 16.16
N GLN A 118 -3.58 4.21 16.51
CA GLN A 118 -3.87 2.93 17.14
C GLN A 118 -4.33 1.92 16.09
N GLY A 119 -4.08 0.64 16.37
CA GLY A 119 -4.60 -0.43 15.54
C GLY A 119 -3.79 -0.69 14.27
N THR A 120 -2.54 -0.24 14.23
CA THR A 120 -1.71 -0.32 13.03
C THR A 120 -0.94 -1.63 12.89
N GLU A 121 -1.21 -2.61 13.73
CA GLU A 121 -0.43 -3.87 13.76
C GLU A 121 -0.40 -4.58 12.41
N ASN A 122 -1.48 -4.49 11.66
CA ASN A 122 -1.61 -5.16 10.38
C ASN A 122 -1.38 -4.24 9.18
N ILE A 123 -0.86 -3.04 9.44
CA ILE A 123 -0.54 -2.10 8.37
C ILE A 123 0.95 -1.86 8.38
N LYS A 124 1.60 -2.13 7.25
CA LYS A 124 3.05 -1.98 7.11
C LYS A 124 3.36 -0.90 6.10
N ILE A 125 4.32 -0.06 6.42
CA ILE A 125 4.85 0.92 5.46
C ILE A 125 6.25 0.44 5.12
N VAL A 126 6.48 0.16 3.84
CA VAL A 126 7.75 -0.44 3.38
C VAL A 126 8.24 0.30 2.15
N THR A 127 9.54 0.17 1.88
CA THR A 127 10.07 0.67 0.62
C THR A 127 9.61 -0.23 -0.53
N PHE A 128 9.62 0.33 -1.73
CA PHE A 128 9.28 -0.42 -2.92
C PHE A 128 10.16 -1.67 -3.05
N GLU A 129 11.47 -1.50 -2.84
CA GLU A 129 12.41 -2.61 -2.96
C GLU A 129 12.10 -3.73 -1.97
N ASN A 130 11.80 -3.35 -0.74
CA ASN A 130 11.46 -4.36 0.27
C ASN A 130 10.15 -5.04 -0.04
N PHE A 131 9.17 -4.28 -0.53
CA PHE A 131 7.88 -4.88 -0.93
C PHE A 131 8.08 -5.91 -2.03
N ILE A 132 8.86 -5.57 -3.06
CA ILE A 132 9.13 -6.49 -4.17
C ILE A 132 9.81 -7.76 -3.65
N PHE A 133 10.76 -7.61 -2.72
CA PHE A 133 11.42 -8.76 -2.12
C PHE A 133 10.41 -9.67 -1.41
N LEU A 134 9.57 -9.09 -0.56
CA LEU A 134 8.58 -9.87 0.19
C LEU A 134 7.55 -10.52 -0.74
N ALA A 135 7.13 -9.80 -1.77
CA ALA A 135 6.16 -10.30 -2.74
C ALA A 135 6.71 -11.50 -3.48
N ASN A 136 7.95 -11.40 -3.98
CA ASN A 136 8.60 -12.50 -4.69
C ASN A 136 8.73 -13.74 -3.82
N LYS A 137 8.94 -13.56 -2.53
CA LYS A 137 9.08 -14.66 -1.58
C LYS A 137 7.73 -15.21 -1.13
N GLY A 138 6.64 -14.53 -1.42
CA GLY A 138 5.32 -14.97 -0.98
C GLY A 138 5.09 -14.82 0.51
N ILE A 139 5.71 -13.83 1.13
CA ILE A 139 5.67 -13.68 2.59
C ILE A 139 5.19 -12.28 3.02
N LEU A 140 4.28 -11.71 2.27
CA LEU A 140 3.68 -10.44 2.67
C LEU A 140 2.97 -10.54 4.02
#